data_81aefe37763f5ce0fc29051509b18e80
#
_entry.id   81aefe37763f5ce0fc29051509b18e80
#
_cell.length_a   1.000
_cell.length_b   1.000
_cell.length_c   1.000
_cell.angle_alpha   90.00
_cell.angle_beta   90.00
_cell.angle_gamma   90.00
#
_symmetry.space_group_name_H-M   'P 1'
#
loop_
_entity.id
_entity.type
_entity.pdbx_description
1 polymer ?
#
loop_
_entity_poly.entity_id
_entity_poly.type
_entity_poly.pdbx_seq_one_letter_code
_entity_poly.pdbx_strand_id
1 'polypeptide(L)'
;MKKNIQILSVFLLSVTAISCSNDKNNVQEEDKKPIVKVERVDSRDVVQLGTYTATVEPELINNISSSTPNRIKEILVDEGFNVSKGQTVAILDDVNITSYEIQVANAKANLANIQQDYERALKLLEIGGGTQQAVDQMRLQMTNAENSLAAAERTLKNVKENTILTTPISGVVTARNYDPGDMTANLPIVTVAQVNPVKIIINVPESELSKISKGMPASVSFDTYGDEIFEGTITMVSPTVDVNSRTFGVEIGLKNDNRKILPGMFGRVKLELGSANHVVVPDRAIVKQPGSANQYVYVYHDGKVSYNRVELGQRLGNAYELLSGVEPGDTVVITGQTKLADGAPVEIAQ
;
A
#
# COMPACT_ATOMS: atom_id res chain seq x y z
N MET A 1 45.11 -54.25 32.48
CA MET A 1 45.12 -55.23 33.59
C MET A 1 43.96 -56.18 33.45
N LYS A 2 44.29 -57.44 33.28
CA LYS A 2 43.64 -58.69 33.77
C LYS A 2 42.19 -58.87 33.32
N LYS A 3 41.91 -59.84 32.57
CA LYS A 3 42.11 -61.31 32.53
C LYS A 3 40.76 -62.01 32.66
N ASN A 4 40.46 -62.80 31.61
CA ASN A 4 40.13 -64.24 31.68
C ASN A 4 38.73 -64.62 32.19
N ILE A 5 38.01 -65.68 31.79
CA ILE A 5 38.35 -67.01 31.29
C ILE A 5 37.03 -67.65 30.85
N GLN A 6 36.97 -68.26 29.68
CA GLN A 6 36.55 -69.58 29.28
C GLN A 6 35.62 -70.42 30.19
N ILE A 7 34.68 -71.13 29.51
CA ILE A 7 34.47 -72.60 29.57
C ILE A 7 33.21 -72.86 28.73
N LEU A 8 33.21 -73.39 27.56
CA LEU A 8 33.28 -74.75 26.99
C LEU A 8 32.38 -75.78 27.73
N SER A 9 31.28 -76.19 27.05
CA SER A 9 30.71 -77.52 27.24
C SER A 9 29.92 -77.95 25.99
N VAL A 10 30.45 -78.95 25.38
CA VAL A 10 29.90 -79.79 24.29
C VAL A 10 28.86 -80.72 24.89
N PHE A 11 27.68 -80.88 24.27
CA PHE A 11 26.95 -82.14 24.30
C PHE A 11 26.24 -82.40 22.99
N LEU A 12 26.41 -83.65 22.57
CA LEU A 12 26.20 -84.26 21.25
C LEU A 12 24.87 -85.09 21.28
N LEU A 13 24.29 -85.23 20.11
CA LEU A 13 23.37 -86.28 19.61
C LEU A 13 21.89 -86.18 19.99
N SER A 14 20.98 -86.07 18.99
CA SER A 14 20.42 -87.26 18.25
C SER A 14 19.46 -86.81 17.12
N VAL A 15 19.61 -87.44 16.02
CA VAL A 15 18.83 -87.37 14.81
C VAL A 15 17.47 -88.08 15.01
N THR A 16 16.35 -87.41 14.69
CA THR A 16 15.14 -88.12 14.21
C THR A 16 14.55 -87.35 13.04
N ALA A 17 14.65 -87.89 11.88
CA ALA A 17 13.97 -87.47 10.69
C ALA A 17 12.48 -87.78 10.79
N ILE A 18 11.64 -86.75 10.73
CA ILE A 18 10.21 -86.92 10.40
C ILE A 18 9.94 -86.10 9.15
N SER A 19 9.78 -86.82 8.05
CA SER A 19 9.26 -86.30 6.81
C SER A 19 7.78 -85.93 6.95
N CYS A 20 7.46 -84.64 6.84
CA CYS A 20 6.08 -84.22 6.60
C CYS A 20 6.04 -83.50 5.27
N SER A 21 5.25 -83.99 4.38
CA SER A 21 4.92 -83.50 3.07
C SER A 21 4.48 -82.01 3.13
N ASN A 22 5.15 -81.19 2.36
CA ASN A 22 4.82 -79.80 2.21
C ASN A 22 3.77 -79.60 1.15
N ASP A 23 2.49 -79.62 1.53
CA ASP A 23 1.42 -79.11 0.69
C ASP A 23 1.57 -77.61 0.63
N LYS A 24 2.22 -77.13 -0.43
CA LYS A 24 2.16 -75.74 -0.83
C LYS A 24 0.74 -75.49 -1.32
N ASN A 25 -0.13 -75.08 -0.38
CA ASN A 25 -1.30 -74.38 -0.78
C ASN A 25 -0.82 -72.98 -1.30
N ASN A 26 -0.64 -72.96 -2.60
CA ASN A 26 -0.48 -71.73 -3.37
C ASN A 26 -1.86 -71.03 -3.36
N VAL A 27 -2.16 -70.33 -2.26
CA VAL A 27 -3.23 -69.35 -2.28
C VAL A 27 -2.72 -68.25 -3.18
N GLN A 28 -3.08 -68.31 -4.45
CA GLN A 28 -3.10 -67.14 -5.32
C GLN A 28 -3.97 -66.11 -4.58
N GLU A 29 -3.33 -65.17 -3.89
CA GLU A 29 -3.96 -63.92 -3.51
C GLU A 29 -4.42 -63.31 -4.85
N GLU A 30 -5.71 -63.48 -5.17
CA GLU A 30 -6.33 -62.75 -6.27
C GLU A 30 -5.98 -61.29 -6.02
N ASP A 31 -5.20 -60.74 -6.92
CA ASP A 31 -4.76 -59.35 -6.91
C ASP A 31 -6.02 -58.45 -7.11
N LYS A 32 -6.79 -58.32 -6.02
CA LYS A 32 -8.02 -57.50 -6.02
C LYS A 32 -7.63 -56.07 -6.33
N LYS A 33 -7.98 -55.64 -7.52
CA LYS A 33 -7.77 -54.27 -7.96
C LYS A 33 -8.33 -53.31 -6.90
N PRO A 34 -7.56 -52.31 -6.46
CA PRO A 34 -8.05 -51.29 -5.54
C PRO A 34 -9.32 -50.64 -6.10
N ILE A 35 -10.35 -50.53 -5.26
CA ILE A 35 -11.59 -49.84 -5.63
C ILE A 35 -11.42 -48.37 -5.34
N VAL A 36 -11.66 -47.54 -6.35
CA VAL A 36 -11.53 -46.10 -6.29
C VAL A 36 -12.81 -45.38 -6.66
N LYS A 37 -13.06 -44.22 -6.06
CA LYS A 37 -14.07 -43.28 -6.56
C LYS A 37 -13.39 -42.21 -7.40
N VAL A 38 -13.99 -41.92 -8.53
CA VAL A 38 -13.46 -40.93 -9.49
C VAL A 38 -14.47 -39.83 -9.74
N GLU A 39 -13.95 -38.69 -10.18
CA GLU A 39 -14.76 -37.52 -10.56
C GLU A 39 -14.14 -36.94 -11.84
N ARG A 40 -15.00 -36.62 -12.82
CA ARG A 40 -14.54 -35.94 -14.03
C ARG A 40 -14.37 -34.48 -13.71
N VAL A 41 -13.25 -33.89 -14.11
CA VAL A 41 -12.92 -32.49 -13.88
C VAL A 41 -12.88 -31.73 -15.20
N ASP A 42 -13.39 -30.53 -15.15
CA ASP A 42 -13.42 -29.63 -16.30
C ASP A 42 -12.79 -28.27 -15.91
N SER A 43 -12.37 -27.52 -16.92
CA SER A 43 -11.90 -26.15 -16.70
C SER A 43 -13.08 -25.22 -16.48
N ARG A 44 -12.82 -24.21 -15.68
CA ARG A 44 -13.74 -23.08 -15.45
C ARG A 44 -12.96 -21.78 -15.26
N ASP A 45 -13.64 -20.66 -15.46
CA ASP A 45 -13.04 -19.36 -15.22
C ASP A 45 -12.85 -19.16 -13.72
N VAL A 46 -11.60 -18.97 -13.32
CA VAL A 46 -11.18 -18.70 -11.95
C VAL A 46 -10.69 -17.26 -11.87
N VAL A 47 -11.32 -16.47 -11.00
CA VAL A 47 -10.88 -15.09 -10.75
C VAL A 47 -9.49 -15.10 -10.12
N GLN A 48 -8.55 -14.43 -10.73
CA GLN A 48 -7.19 -14.32 -10.26
C GLN A 48 -7.10 -13.17 -9.25
N LEU A 49 -6.75 -13.49 -8.00
CA LEU A 49 -6.64 -12.51 -6.91
C LEU A 49 -5.18 -12.20 -6.61
N GLY A 50 -4.79 -10.94 -6.77
CA GLY A 50 -3.54 -10.42 -6.23
C GLY A 50 -3.73 -10.00 -4.77
N THR A 51 -2.82 -10.39 -3.88
CA THR A 51 -2.82 -9.96 -2.48
C THR A 51 -1.51 -9.25 -2.17
N TYR A 52 -1.60 -8.01 -1.70
CA TYR A 52 -0.45 -7.13 -1.46
C TYR A 52 -0.49 -6.57 -0.05
N THR A 53 0.70 -6.39 0.53
CA THR A 53 0.85 -5.64 1.77
C THR A 53 0.69 -4.16 1.49
N ALA A 54 -0.04 -3.47 2.34
CA ALA A 54 -0.42 -2.08 2.17
C ALA A 54 -0.02 -1.23 3.36
N THR A 55 0.37 0.01 3.09
CA THR A 55 0.58 1.04 4.10
C THR A 55 -0.42 2.18 3.90
N VAL A 56 -1.01 2.64 4.99
CA VAL A 56 -1.91 3.79 4.98
C VAL A 56 -1.11 5.08 5.04
N GLU A 57 -1.39 5.99 4.13
CA GLU A 57 -0.86 7.35 4.13
C GLU A 57 -2.00 8.37 4.14
N PRO A 58 -1.79 9.56 4.69
CA PRO A 58 -2.76 10.63 4.54
C PRO A 58 -2.83 11.10 3.09
N GLU A 59 -3.97 11.62 2.66
CA GLU A 59 -4.13 12.19 1.31
C GLU A 59 -3.14 13.33 1.06
N LEU A 60 -3.00 14.23 2.03
CA LEU A 60 -2.05 15.33 2.01
C LEU A 60 -1.42 15.50 3.39
N ILE A 61 -0.14 15.88 3.41
CA ILE A 61 0.55 16.34 4.61
C ILE A 61 1.03 17.75 4.37
N ASN A 62 0.81 18.63 5.33
CA ASN A 62 1.34 19.99 5.31
C ASN A 62 2.13 20.26 6.59
N ASN A 63 3.41 20.59 6.40
CA ASN A 63 4.33 20.98 7.44
C ASN A 63 4.35 22.51 7.53
N ILE A 64 3.77 23.07 8.59
CA ILE A 64 3.64 24.52 8.79
C ILE A 64 4.88 24.98 9.56
N SER A 65 5.70 25.77 8.88
CA SER A 65 6.97 26.30 9.40
C SER A 65 7.04 27.81 9.20
N SER A 66 7.85 28.48 9.99
CA SER A 66 8.24 29.87 9.71
C SER A 66 9.37 29.90 8.68
N SER A 67 9.37 30.88 7.79
CA SER A 67 10.45 31.08 6.81
C SER A 67 11.72 31.65 7.43
N THR A 68 11.62 32.24 8.63
CA THR A 68 12.74 32.80 9.40
C THR A 68 12.62 32.39 10.86
N PRO A 69 13.74 32.15 11.56
CA PRO A 69 13.70 31.92 13.01
C PRO A 69 12.96 33.08 13.72
N ASN A 70 11.94 32.73 14.49
CA ASN A 70 11.15 33.70 15.22
C ASN A 70 10.63 33.07 16.51
N ARG A 71 10.32 33.89 17.53
CA ARG A 71 9.75 33.42 18.77
C ARG A 71 8.28 33.10 18.59
N ILE A 72 7.83 31.98 19.14
CA ILE A 72 6.42 31.61 19.14
C ILE A 72 5.72 32.36 20.26
N LYS A 73 4.71 33.16 19.90
CA LYS A 73 3.87 33.87 20.84
C LYS A 73 2.77 32.97 21.38
N GLU A 74 2.11 32.24 20.49
CA GLU A 74 0.98 31.39 20.84
C GLU A 74 0.82 30.26 19.81
N ILE A 75 0.41 29.08 20.27
CA ILE A 75 -0.03 27.97 19.43
C ILE A 75 -1.51 27.71 19.76
N LEU A 76 -2.36 27.77 18.74
CA LEU A 76 -3.82 27.74 18.89
C LEU A 76 -4.43 26.31 18.70
N VAL A 77 -3.58 25.31 18.46
CA VAL A 77 -4.00 23.93 18.17
C VAL A 77 -3.08 22.95 18.86
N ASP A 78 -3.63 21.78 19.23
CA ASP A 78 -2.88 20.67 19.79
C ASP A 78 -3.00 19.43 18.90
N GLU A 79 -2.16 18.41 19.15
CA GLU A 79 -2.23 17.13 18.46
C GLU A 79 -3.62 16.49 18.62
N GLY A 80 -4.12 15.95 17.53
CA GLY A 80 -5.46 15.39 17.44
C GLY A 80 -6.57 16.40 17.12
N PHE A 81 -6.30 17.71 17.14
CA PHE A 81 -7.30 18.74 16.82
C PHE A 81 -7.62 18.75 15.32
N ASN A 82 -8.91 18.97 15.03
CA ASN A 82 -9.37 19.21 13.67
C ASN A 82 -9.20 20.67 13.30
N VAL A 83 -8.63 20.89 12.11
CA VAL A 83 -8.42 22.23 11.58
C VAL A 83 -9.05 22.37 10.19
N SER A 84 -9.52 23.56 9.89
CA SER A 84 -10.08 23.90 8.58
C SER A 84 -9.06 24.70 7.77
N LYS A 85 -9.10 24.55 6.44
CA LYS A 85 -8.27 25.36 5.54
C LYS A 85 -8.40 26.85 5.85
N GLY A 86 -7.25 27.55 6.00
CA GLY A 86 -7.17 28.97 6.33
C GLY A 86 -7.24 29.26 7.83
N GLN A 87 -7.46 28.25 8.68
CA GLN A 87 -7.46 28.44 10.14
C GLN A 87 -6.06 28.77 10.64
N THR A 88 -5.96 29.76 11.53
CA THR A 88 -4.71 30.10 12.21
C THR A 88 -4.33 29.00 13.20
N VAL A 89 -3.09 28.53 13.12
CA VAL A 89 -2.56 27.45 13.97
C VAL A 89 -1.49 27.92 14.94
N ALA A 90 -0.73 28.95 14.56
CA ALA A 90 0.26 29.57 15.45
C ALA A 90 0.43 31.06 15.13
N ILE A 91 0.82 31.79 16.14
CA ILE A 91 1.15 33.23 16.07
C ILE A 91 2.58 33.39 16.57
N LEU A 92 3.43 33.98 15.73
CA LEU A 92 4.80 34.29 16.06
C LEU A 92 4.89 35.73 16.63
N ASP A 93 6.04 36.09 17.19
CA ASP A 93 6.28 37.39 17.74
C ASP A 93 6.19 38.48 16.65
N ASP A 94 5.50 39.57 16.95
CA ASP A 94 5.16 40.63 16.03
C ASP A 94 6.01 41.91 16.21
N VAL A 95 7.13 41.81 16.93
CA VAL A 95 8.00 42.93 17.32
C VAL A 95 8.31 43.90 16.18
N ASN A 96 8.37 43.42 14.95
CA ASN A 96 8.72 44.21 13.79
C ASN A 96 7.52 44.70 12.94
N ILE A 97 6.30 44.16 13.13
CA ILE A 97 5.14 44.51 12.27
C ILE A 97 4.86 46.02 12.31
N THR A 98 4.84 46.62 13.50
CA THR A 98 4.58 48.05 13.67
C THR A 98 5.58 48.92 12.92
N SER A 99 6.86 48.52 12.84
CA SER A 99 7.87 49.28 12.09
C SER A 99 7.61 49.25 10.58
N TYR A 100 7.17 48.13 10.05
CA TYR A 100 6.79 47.99 8.62
C TYR A 100 5.48 48.72 8.31
N GLU A 101 4.52 48.75 9.23
CA GLU A 101 3.30 49.54 9.08
C GLU A 101 3.60 51.05 9.02
N ILE A 102 4.54 51.52 9.83
CA ILE A 102 5.02 52.93 9.77
C ILE A 102 5.71 53.18 8.40
N GLN A 103 6.52 52.25 7.88
CA GLN A 103 7.15 52.40 6.57
C GLN A 103 6.11 52.54 5.43
N VAL A 104 5.06 51.72 5.45
CA VAL A 104 3.95 51.81 4.47
C VAL A 104 3.23 53.17 4.63
N ALA A 105 2.94 53.60 5.85
CA ALA A 105 2.30 54.92 6.11
C ALA A 105 3.15 56.08 5.59
N ASN A 106 4.47 56.02 5.80
CA ASN A 106 5.40 57.04 5.30
C ASN A 106 5.48 57.07 3.77
N ALA A 107 5.57 55.89 3.14
CA ALA A 107 5.59 55.78 1.67
C ALA A 107 4.27 56.29 1.03
N LYS A 108 3.13 55.99 1.67
CA LYS A 108 1.81 56.49 1.25
C LYS A 108 1.70 58.01 1.36
N ALA A 109 2.17 58.60 2.46
CA ALA A 109 2.18 60.04 2.65
C ALA A 109 3.09 60.75 1.63
N ASN A 110 4.26 60.14 1.33
CA ASN A 110 5.16 60.65 0.30
C ASN A 110 4.53 60.65 -1.08
N LEU A 111 3.88 59.53 -1.47
CA LEU A 111 3.15 59.43 -2.75
C LEU A 111 2.05 60.52 -2.84
N ALA A 112 1.28 60.73 -1.78
CA ALA A 112 0.22 61.73 -1.77
C ALA A 112 0.77 63.14 -1.98
N ASN A 113 1.91 63.49 -1.38
CA ASN A 113 2.57 64.77 -1.59
C ASN A 113 3.04 64.96 -3.06
N ILE A 114 3.72 63.95 -3.59
CA ILE A 114 4.22 63.99 -4.96
C ILE A 114 3.07 64.02 -5.97
N GLN A 115 1.97 63.35 -5.70
CA GLN A 115 0.76 63.38 -6.54
C GLN A 115 0.15 64.78 -6.60
N GLN A 116 0.08 65.50 -5.46
CA GLN A 116 -0.37 66.89 -5.42
C GLN A 116 0.57 67.81 -6.20
N ASP A 117 1.88 67.60 -6.11
CA ASP A 117 2.87 68.37 -6.88
C ASP A 117 2.76 68.11 -8.39
N TYR A 118 2.53 66.86 -8.80
CA TYR A 118 2.28 66.50 -10.19
C TYR A 118 0.99 67.17 -10.74
N GLU A 119 -0.11 67.10 -9.96
CA GLU A 119 -1.36 67.75 -10.34
C GLU A 119 -1.19 69.25 -10.48
N ARG A 120 -0.40 69.89 -9.58
CA ARG A 120 -0.07 71.32 -9.63
C ARG A 120 0.75 71.65 -10.86
N ALA A 121 1.74 70.82 -11.23
CA ALA A 121 2.53 71.00 -12.44
C ALA A 121 1.69 70.87 -13.73
N LEU A 122 0.73 69.94 -13.74
CA LEU A 122 -0.22 69.83 -14.86
C LEU A 122 -1.07 71.09 -15.02
N LYS A 123 -1.66 71.61 -13.93
CA LYS A 123 -2.47 72.84 -14.01
C LYS A 123 -1.66 74.06 -14.43
N LEU A 124 -0.41 74.18 -14.02
CA LEU A 124 0.48 75.25 -14.49
C LEU A 124 0.80 75.13 -15.97
N LEU A 125 0.99 73.92 -16.48
CA LEU A 125 1.21 73.69 -17.90
C LEU A 125 -0.03 74.10 -18.76
N GLU A 126 -1.23 73.73 -18.32
CA GLU A 126 -2.50 74.08 -18.99
C GLU A 126 -2.71 75.58 -19.14
N ILE A 127 -2.29 76.37 -18.18
CA ILE A 127 -2.40 77.85 -18.21
C ILE A 127 -1.17 78.55 -18.82
N GLY A 128 -0.21 77.76 -19.40
CA GLY A 128 1.00 78.28 -20.01
C GLY A 128 2.09 78.76 -19.05
N GLY A 129 1.95 78.53 -17.77
CA GLY A 129 2.91 78.93 -16.72
C GLY A 129 3.93 77.83 -16.34
N GLY A 130 3.86 76.65 -16.97
CA GLY A 130 4.75 75.52 -16.75
C GLY A 130 5.41 74.99 -18.01
N THR A 131 6.30 74.00 -17.86
CA THR A 131 6.98 73.32 -18.97
C THR A 131 6.63 71.83 -19.01
N GLN A 132 6.57 71.23 -20.21
CA GLN A 132 6.38 69.80 -20.35
C GLN A 132 7.44 68.97 -19.59
N GLN A 133 8.71 69.48 -19.59
CA GLN A 133 9.81 68.85 -18.86
C GLN A 133 9.52 68.75 -17.34
N ALA A 134 8.93 69.80 -16.76
CA ALA A 134 8.58 69.80 -15.33
C ALA A 134 7.49 68.78 -15.01
N VAL A 135 6.48 68.64 -15.87
CA VAL A 135 5.43 67.58 -15.75
C VAL A 135 6.01 66.21 -15.88
N ASP A 136 6.89 65.97 -16.88
CA ASP A 136 7.51 64.66 -17.06
C ASP A 136 8.40 64.26 -15.90
N GLN A 137 9.11 65.24 -15.29
CA GLN A 137 9.91 65.02 -14.09
C GLN A 137 9.05 64.67 -12.89
N MET A 138 7.92 65.36 -12.68
CA MET A 138 6.98 65.03 -11.59
C MET A 138 6.32 63.68 -11.79
N ARG A 139 5.98 63.31 -13.04
CA ARG A 139 5.46 61.99 -13.39
C ARG A 139 6.45 60.88 -13.03
N LEU A 140 7.74 61.07 -13.37
CA LEU A 140 8.79 60.11 -12.99
C LEU A 140 8.90 59.96 -11.47
N GLN A 141 8.85 61.08 -10.71
CA GLN A 141 8.87 61.03 -9.26
C GLN A 141 7.65 60.29 -8.71
N MET A 142 6.45 60.50 -9.25
CA MET A 142 5.23 59.84 -8.84
C MET A 142 5.34 58.33 -9.10
N THR A 143 5.81 57.89 -10.28
CA THR A 143 6.05 56.47 -10.55
C THR A 143 7.05 55.85 -9.58
N ASN A 144 8.13 56.54 -9.21
CA ASN A 144 9.10 56.09 -8.22
C ASN A 144 8.48 55.96 -6.81
N ALA A 145 7.62 56.90 -6.44
CA ALA A 145 6.92 56.83 -5.16
C ALA A 145 5.87 55.71 -5.11
N GLU A 146 5.15 55.46 -6.20
CA GLU A 146 4.24 54.32 -6.36
C GLU A 146 4.97 52.98 -6.20
N ASN A 147 6.12 52.83 -6.87
CA ASN A 147 6.97 51.66 -6.76
C ASN A 147 7.48 51.46 -5.32
N SER A 148 7.84 52.56 -4.63
CA SER A 148 8.30 52.51 -3.24
C SER A 148 7.19 52.07 -2.30
N LEU A 149 5.96 52.57 -2.48
CA LEU A 149 4.79 52.15 -1.72
C LEU A 149 4.50 50.67 -1.94
N ALA A 150 4.46 50.22 -3.21
CA ALA A 150 4.21 48.82 -3.57
C ALA A 150 5.26 47.89 -2.95
N ALA A 151 6.53 48.31 -2.90
CA ALA A 151 7.60 47.53 -2.24
C ALA A 151 7.41 47.43 -0.73
N ALA A 152 7.05 48.57 -0.07
CA ALA A 152 6.78 48.57 1.37
C ALA A 152 5.56 47.72 1.73
N GLU A 153 4.46 47.80 0.98
CA GLU A 153 3.25 46.97 1.16
C GLU A 153 3.54 45.50 0.99
N ARG A 154 4.34 45.12 -0.02
CA ARG A 154 4.75 43.71 -0.24
C ARG A 154 5.57 43.18 0.95
N THR A 155 6.50 43.99 1.45
CA THR A 155 7.31 43.65 2.62
C THR A 155 6.44 43.42 3.86
N LEU A 156 5.52 44.36 4.15
CA LEU A 156 4.58 44.23 5.26
C LEU A 156 3.72 42.96 5.13
N LYS A 157 3.21 42.70 3.93
CA LYS A 157 2.41 41.49 3.65
C LYS A 157 3.22 40.21 3.95
N ASN A 158 4.44 40.12 3.46
CA ASN A 158 5.32 38.99 3.70
C ASN A 158 5.61 38.76 5.18
N VAL A 159 5.85 39.86 5.94
CA VAL A 159 6.07 39.79 7.39
C VAL A 159 4.82 39.30 8.11
N LYS A 160 3.62 39.78 7.74
CA LYS A 160 2.35 39.34 8.34
C LYS A 160 2.08 37.87 8.04
N GLU A 161 2.29 37.40 6.80
CA GLU A 161 2.14 35.99 6.42
C GLU A 161 3.09 35.09 7.18
N ASN A 162 4.29 35.57 7.51
CA ASN A 162 5.26 34.83 8.31
C ASN A 162 5.02 34.87 9.81
N THR A 163 4.15 35.76 10.28
CA THR A 163 3.84 35.95 11.72
C THR A 163 2.56 35.21 12.11
N ILE A 164 1.56 35.18 11.23
CA ILE A 164 0.29 34.47 11.45
C ILE A 164 0.26 33.27 10.57
N LEU A 165 0.54 32.09 11.14
CA LEU A 165 0.64 30.86 10.41
C LEU A 165 -0.73 30.18 10.31
N THR A 166 -1.15 29.92 9.08
CA THR A 166 -2.42 29.27 8.79
C THR A 166 -2.21 27.94 8.08
N THR A 167 -3.16 27.01 8.25
CA THR A 167 -3.11 25.74 7.50
C THR A 167 -3.70 25.91 6.09
N PRO A 168 -3.02 25.48 5.03
CA PRO A 168 -3.54 25.51 3.66
C PRO A 168 -4.51 24.38 3.35
N ILE A 169 -4.62 23.38 4.23
CA ILE A 169 -5.49 22.21 4.09
C ILE A 169 -6.38 22.04 5.30
N SER A 170 -7.53 21.39 5.13
CA SER A 170 -8.33 20.89 6.24
C SER A 170 -7.84 19.50 6.63
N GLY A 171 -7.77 19.20 7.92
CA GLY A 171 -7.27 17.91 8.38
C GLY A 171 -7.19 17.82 9.90
N VAL A 172 -6.31 16.94 10.36
CA VAL A 172 -6.00 16.71 11.78
C VAL A 172 -4.55 17.11 12.04
N VAL A 173 -4.30 17.75 13.17
CA VAL A 173 -2.95 18.02 13.65
C VAL A 173 -2.30 16.71 14.08
N THR A 174 -1.20 16.34 13.44
CA THR A 174 -0.49 15.08 13.72
C THR A 174 0.79 15.26 14.52
N ALA A 175 1.34 16.47 14.55
CA ALA A 175 2.50 16.79 15.37
C ALA A 175 2.52 18.28 15.74
N ARG A 176 2.99 18.57 16.95
CA ARG A 176 3.31 19.89 17.47
C ARG A 176 4.70 19.83 18.10
N ASN A 177 5.69 20.50 17.47
CA ASN A 177 7.10 20.33 17.82
C ASN A 177 7.65 21.45 18.71
N TYR A 178 6.85 22.47 19.04
CA TYR A 178 7.27 23.63 19.84
C TYR A 178 6.20 24.04 20.82
N ASP A 179 6.63 24.76 21.85
CA ASP A 179 5.77 25.39 22.84
C ASP A 179 5.78 26.95 22.73
N PRO A 180 4.76 27.65 23.27
CA PRO A 180 4.79 29.11 23.38
C PRO A 180 6.03 29.59 24.12
N GLY A 181 6.74 30.54 23.52
CA GLY A 181 8.00 31.07 24.03
C GLY A 181 9.26 30.47 23.36
N ASP A 182 9.16 29.38 22.68
CA ASP A 182 10.27 28.77 21.94
C ASP A 182 10.67 29.57 20.71
N MET A 183 11.92 29.41 20.28
CA MET A 183 12.41 29.93 19.00
C MET A 183 12.25 28.84 17.93
N THR A 184 11.62 29.20 16.82
CA THR A 184 11.49 28.29 15.67
C THR A 184 12.85 28.00 15.04
N ALA A 185 13.06 26.75 14.64
CA ALA A 185 14.27 26.29 13.97
C ALA A 185 13.92 25.37 12.77
N ASN A 186 14.57 24.22 12.66
CA ASN A 186 14.49 23.34 11.48
C ASN A 186 13.25 22.44 11.44
N LEU A 187 12.50 22.31 12.54
CA LEU A 187 11.29 21.49 12.58
C LEU A 187 10.06 22.30 12.19
N PRO A 188 9.03 21.69 11.62
CA PRO A 188 7.73 22.33 11.44
C PRO A 188 7.12 22.64 12.81
N ILE A 189 6.44 23.77 12.94
CA ILE A 189 5.76 24.14 14.19
C ILE A 189 4.58 23.20 14.42
N VAL A 190 3.79 23.00 13.38
CA VAL A 190 2.62 22.13 13.37
C VAL A 190 2.60 21.32 12.06
N THR A 191 2.29 20.05 12.14
CA THR A 191 2.01 19.20 10.97
C THR A 191 0.53 18.89 10.91
N VAL A 192 -0.09 19.15 9.77
CA VAL A 192 -1.50 18.86 9.51
C VAL A 192 -1.60 17.81 8.42
N ALA A 193 -2.37 16.75 8.67
CA ALA A 193 -2.62 15.67 7.72
C ALA A 193 -4.11 15.59 7.36
N GLN A 194 -4.40 15.48 6.07
CA GLN A 194 -5.73 15.17 5.58
C GLN A 194 -5.94 13.65 5.65
N VAL A 195 -6.80 13.21 6.58
CA VAL A 195 -7.04 11.80 6.89
C VAL A 195 -8.38 11.28 6.35
N ASN A 196 -9.07 12.06 5.54
CA ASN A 196 -10.27 11.67 4.80
C ASN A 196 -10.32 12.42 3.45
N PRO A 197 -10.22 11.71 2.31
CA PRO A 197 -9.87 10.29 2.22
C PRO A 197 -8.46 9.98 2.74
N VAL A 198 -8.12 8.71 2.88
CA VAL A 198 -6.74 8.24 3.05
C VAL A 198 -6.25 7.57 1.78
N LYS A 199 -4.93 7.51 1.60
CA LYS A 199 -4.27 6.75 0.54
C LYS A 199 -3.73 5.43 1.09
N ILE A 200 -3.95 4.37 0.35
CA ILE A 200 -3.37 3.07 0.61
C ILE A 200 -2.32 2.84 -0.47
N ILE A 201 -1.08 2.64 -0.07
CA ILE A 201 0.03 2.39 -0.98
C ILE A 201 0.37 0.92 -0.97
N ILE A 202 0.42 0.33 -2.16
CA ILE A 202 0.89 -1.04 -2.38
C ILE A 202 2.00 -1.05 -3.44
N ASN A 203 2.89 -2.03 -3.34
CA ASN A 203 3.91 -2.30 -4.33
C ASN A 203 3.56 -3.59 -5.08
N VAL A 204 3.43 -3.49 -6.39
CA VAL A 204 2.99 -4.57 -7.27
C VAL A 204 4.13 -4.98 -8.19
N PRO A 205 4.39 -6.30 -8.40
CA PRO A 205 5.39 -6.79 -9.35
C PRO A 205 5.15 -6.29 -10.78
N GLU A 206 6.22 -5.96 -11.50
CA GLU A 206 6.18 -5.48 -12.89
C GLU A 206 5.41 -6.44 -13.83
N SER A 207 5.45 -7.76 -13.57
CA SER A 207 4.75 -8.79 -14.35
C SER A 207 3.22 -8.62 -14.36
N GLU A 208 2.66 -7.89 -13.40
CA GLU A 208 1.22 -7.68 -13.27
C GLU A 208 0.75 -6.31 -13.80
N LEU A 209 1.67 -5.50 -14.31
CA LEU A 209 1.38 -4.13 -14.77
C LEU A 209 0.23 -4.07 -15.80
N SER A 210 0.19 -5.03 -16.72
CA SER A 210 -0.85 -5.07 -17.76
C SER A 210 -2.26 -5.38 -17.24
N LYS A 211 -2.37 -5.89 -16.00
CA LYS A 211 -3.62 -6.30 -15.37
C LYS A 211 -4.19 -5.22 -14.44
N ILE A 212 -3.43 -4.16 -14.15
CA ILE A 212 -3.81 -3.12 -13.20
C ILE A 212 -4.03 -1.81 -13.91
N SER A 213 -5.15 -1.16 -13.61
CA SER A 213 -5.50 0.13 -14.19
C SER A 213 -6.21 1.03 -13.18
N LYS A 214 -6.09 2.35 -13.42
CA LYS A 214 -6.84 3.35 -12.65
C LYS A 214 -8.34 3.09 -12.74
N GLY A 215 -9.03 3.22 -11.61
CA GLY A 215 -10.46 3.01 -11.49
C GLY A 215 -10.86 1.58 -11.07
N MET A 216 -9.92 0.63 -10.99
CA MET A 216 -10.21 -0.73 -10.51
C MET A 216 -10.60 -0.71 -9.03
N PRO A 217 -11.60 -1.51 -8.62
CA PRO A 217 -11.95 -1.69 -7.23
C PRO A 217 -10.84 -2.47 -6.48
N ALA A 218 -10.70 -2.15 -5.21
CA ALA A 218 -9.74 -2.78 -4.31
C ALA A 218 -10.40 -3.05 -2.96
N SER A 219 -10.29 -4.28 -2.47
CA SER A 219 -10.76 -4.65 -1.13
C SER A 219 -9.60 -4.59 -0.14
N VAL A 220 -9.73 -3.75 0.87
CA VAL A 220 -8.69 -3.52 1.89
C VAL A 220 -9.13 -4.10 3.21
N SER A 221 -8.28 -4.85 3.87
CA SER A 221 -8.50 -5.39 5.22
C SER A 221 -7.35 -5.02 6.14
N PHE A 222 -7.69 -4.79 7.42
CA PHE A 222 -6.74 -4.47 8.47
C PHE A 222 -6.88 -5.48 9.60
N ASP A 223 -5.77 -6.04 10.07
CA ASP A 223 -5.79 -7.05 11.15
C ASP A 223 -6.46 -6.51 12.44
N THR A 224 -6.41 -5.19 12.66
CA THR A 224 -7.05 -4.51 13.78
C THR A 224 -8.58 -4.61 13.77
N TYR A 225 -9.19 -4.75 12.58
CA TYR A 225 -10.65 -4.75 12.40
C TYR A 225 -11.21 -6.13 12.01
N GLY A 226 -10.40 -7.19 12.12
CA GLY A 226 -10.80 -8.56 11.84
C GLY A 226 -11.28 -8.74 10.40
N ASP A 227 -12.52 -9.19 10.24
CA ASP A 227 -13.10 -9.49 8.92
C ASP A 227 -13.76 -8.28 8.23
N GLU A 228 -13.68 -7.07 8.81
CA GLU A 228 -14.22 -5.84 8.20
C GLU A 228 -13.44 -5.51 6.92
N ILE A 229 -14.14 -5.40 5.80
CA ILE A 229 -13.56 -5.06 4.50
C ILE A 229 -13.90 -3.62 4.16
N PHE A 230 -12.90 -2.88 3.72
CA PHE A 230 -13.01 -1.49 3.28
C PHE A 230 -12.82 -1.44 1.76
N GLU A 231 -13.82 -0.89 1.06
CA GLU A 231 -13.78 -0.78 -0.39
C GLU A 231 -13.08 0.51 -0.82
N GLY A 232 -12.03 0.34 -1.61
CA GLY A 232 -11.26 1.41 -2.20
C GLY A 232 -11.28 1.36 -3.72
N THR A 233 -10.65 2.35 -4.35
CA THR A 233 -10.49 2.41 -5.80
C THR A 233 -9.08 2.86 -6.14
N ILE A 234 -8.45 2.25 -7.14
CA ILE A 234 -7.14 2.67 -7.65
C ILE A 234 -7.24 4.07 -8.23
N THR A 235 -6.54 5.01 -7.60
CA THR A 235 -6.49 6.43 -8.02
C THR A 235 -5.31 6.72 -8.92
N MET A 236 -4.18 6.03 -8.68
CA MET A 236 -2.95 6.21 -9.45
C MET A 236 -2.16 4.91 -9.56
N VAL A 237 -1.60 4.68 -10.73
CA VAL A 237 -0.59 3.64 -11.00
C VAL A 237 0.69 4.38 -11.34
N SER A 238 1.78 4.10 -10.62
CA SER A 238 3.06 4.76 -10.84
C SER A 238 3.56 4.55 -12.28
N PRO A 239 4.00 5.61 -12.96
CA PRO A 239 4.59 5.49 -14.30
C PRO A 239 6.03 4.94 -14.28
N THR A 240 6.58 4.67 -13.10
CA THR A 240 7.96 4.21 -12.91
C THR A 240 7.99 2.92 -12.10
N VAL A 241 8.95 2.04 -12.45
CA VAL A 241 9.25 0.81 -11.73
C VAL A 241 10.52 1.04 -10.91
N ASP A 242 10.51 0.63 -9.65
CA ASP A 242 11.71 0.59 -8.83
C ASP A 242 12.62 -0.53 -9.30
N VAL A 243 13.85 -0.20 -9.68
CA VAL A 243 14.80 -1.13 -10.28
C VAL A 243 15.34 -2.19 -9.31
N ASN A 244 15.31 -1.90 -8.01
CA ASN A 244 15.84 -2.80 -6.98
C ASN A 244 14.80 -3.87 -6.61
N SER A 245 13.55 -3.44 -6.39
CA SER A 245 12.46 -4.33 -5.99
C SER A 245 11.71 -4.94 -7.18
N ARG A 246 11.86 -4.39 -8.40
CA ARG A 246 11.09 -4.76 -9.59
C ARG A 246 9.58 -4.62 -9.38
N THR A 247 9.18 -3.60 -8.64
CA THR A 247 7.78 -3.28 -8.35
C THR A 247 7.44 -1.86 -8.78
N PHE A 248 6.16 -1.61 -8.99
CA PHE A 248 5.62 -0.27 -9.17
C PHE A 248 4.60 0.05 -8.08
N GLY A 249 4.54 1.31 -7.69
CA GLY A 249 3.61 1.80 -6.69
C GLY A 249 2.19 1.94 -7.24
N VAL A 250 1.20 1.53 -6.49
CA VAL A 250 -0.22 1.76 -6.80
C VAL A 250 -0.86 2.45 -5.59
N GLU A 251 -1.54 3.57 -5.86
CA GLU A 251 -2.30 4.30 -4.85
C GLU A 251 -3.78 3.94 -4.95
N ILE A 252 -4.38 3.64 -3.82
CA ILE A 252 -5.80 3.33 -3.69
C ILE A 252 -6.41 4.37 -2.76
N GLY A 253 -7.41 5.09 -3.25
CA GLY A 253 -8.18 6.03 -2.46
C GLY A 253 -9.24 5.29 -1.64
N LEU A 254 -9.28 5.60 -0.34
CA LEU A 254 -10.22 4.98 0.58
C LEU A 254 -10.92 6.05 1.41
N LYS A 255 -12.26 6.04 1.44
CA LYS A 255 -13.06 6.91 2.30
C LYS A 255 -12.86 6.54 3.77
N ASN A 256 -12.72 7.54 4.61
CA ASN A 256 -12.46 7.38 6.04
C ASN A 256 -13.33 8.31 6.88
N ASP A 257 -14.63 8.31 6.61
CA ASP A 257 -15.59 9.25 7.26
C ASP A 257 -15.61 9.09 8.79
N ASN A 258 -15.46 7.84 9.26
CA ASN A 258 -15.43 7.51 10.68
C ASN A 258 -14.05 7.69 11.32
N ARG A 259 -13.02 8.04 10.52
CA ARG A 259 -11.61 8.19 10.95
C ARG A 259 -11.06 6.97 11.69
N LYS A 260 -11.59 5.78 11.43
CA LYS A 260 -11.10 4.52 11.99
C LYS A 260 -9.69 4.20 11.47
N ILE A 261 -9.43 4.53 10.22
CA ILE A 261 -8.18 4.18 9.53
C ILE A 261 -7.18 5.30 9.77
N LEU A 262 -6.09 4.97 10.46
CA LEU A 262 -5.05 5.92 10.81
C LEU A 262 -3.85 5.80 9.87
N PRO A 263 -3.27 6.91 9.42
CA PRO A 263 -1.99 6.90 8.72
C PRO A 263 -0.93 6.11 9.51
N GLY A 264 -0.13 5.32 8.81
CA GLY A 264 0.84 4.41 9.41
C GLY A 264 0.33 2.99 9.69
N MET A 265 -0.98 2.74 9.58
CA MET A 265 -1.50 1.37 9.69
C MET A 265 -1.04 0.50 8.53
N PHE A 266 -0.86 -0.81 8.81
CA PHE A 266 -0.64 -1.84 7.80
C PHE A 266 -1.94 -2.58 7.51
N GLY A 267 -2.14 -2.88 6.23
CA GLY A 267 -3.29 -3.64 5.76
C GLY A 267 -2.91 -4.63 4.66
N ARG A 268 -3.89 -5.38 4.20
CA ARG A 268 -3.81 -6.23 3.00
C ARG A 268 -4.82 -5.76 1.99
N VAL A 269 -4.36 -5.62 0.76
CA VAL A 269 -5.19 -5.27 -0.39
C VAL A 269 -5.36 -6.49 -1.25
N LYS A 270 -6.59 -6.77 -1.63
CA LYS A 270 -6.93 -7.76 -2.66
C LYS A 270 -7.42 -7.03 -3.90
N LEU A 271 -6.81 -7.37 -5.04
CA LEU A 271 -7.18 -6.89 -6.36
C LEU A 271 -7.62 -8.06 -7.23
N GLU A 272 -8.66 -7.87 -8.02
CA GLU A 272 -9.07 -8.83 -9.04
C GLU A 272 -8.29 -8.59 -10.33
N LEU A 273 -7.34 -9.47 -10.66
CA LEU A 273 -6.41 -9.34 -11.78
C LEU A 273 -6.94 -9.96 -13.09
N GLY A 274 -8.25 -10.15 -13.18
CA GLY A 274 -8.93 -10.82 -14.28
C GLY A 274 -9.29 -12.26 -13.95
N SER A 275 -9.64 -13.05 -14.96
CA SER A 275 -9.94 -14.48 -14.84
C SER A 275 -9.06 -15.31 -15.76
N ALA A 276 -8.74 -16.53 -15.33
CA ALA A 276 -8.04 -17.53 -16.11
C ALA A 276 -8.83 -18.82 -16.15
N ASN A 277 -8.81 -19.51 -17.27
CA ASN A 277 -9.51 -20.79 -17.42
C ASN A 277 -8.60 -21.92 -16.97
N HIS A 278 -8.84 -22.46 -15.77
CA HIS A 278 -8.04 -23.52 -15.17
C HIS A 278 -8.91 -24.70 -14.73
N VAL A 279 -8.29 -25.89 -14.69
CA VAL A 279 -8.93 -27.09 -14.12
C VAL A 279 -9.10 -26.90 -12.62
N VAL A 280 -10.24 -27.29 -12.11
CA VAL A 280 -10.52 -27.24 -10.67
C VAL A 280 -10.84 -28.63 -10.17
N VAL A 281 -10.10 -29.07 -9.14
CA VAL A 281 -10.26 -30.40 -8.54
C VAL A 281 -10.70 -30.30 -7.09
N PRO A 282 -11.51 -31.25 -6.59
CA PRO A 282 -11.83 -31.34 -5.16
C PRO A 282 -10.54 -31.51 -4.32
N ASP A 283 -10.48 -30.91 -3.14
CA ASP A 283 -9.32 -30.99 -2.24
C ASP A 283 -8.95 -32.43 -1.87
N ARG A 284 -9.94 -33.33 -1.79
CA ARG A 284 -9.79 -34.76 -1.56
C ARG A 284 -9.09 -35.54 -2.69
N ALA A 285 -8.96 -34.97 -3.90
CA ALA A 285 -8.21 -35.55 -4.99
C ALA A 285 -6.69 -35.36 -4.85
N ILE A 286 -6.28 -34.39 -4.03
CA ILE A 286 -4.88 -34.00 -3.89
C ILE A 286 -4.17 -34.91 -2.88
N VAL A 287 -3.07 -35.51 -3.33
CA VAL A 287 -2.22 -36.39 -2.54
C VAL A 287 -0.90 -35.67 -2.26
N LYS A 288 -0.53 -35.56 -0.98
CA LYS A 288 0.76 -35.02 -0.56
C LYS A 288 1.77 -36.16 -0.43
N GLN A 289 2.90 -36.02 -1.05
CA GLN A 289 3.99 -37.00 -0.89
C GLN A 289 4.68 -36.77 0.47
N PRO A 290 4.74 -37.80 1.35
CA PRO A 290 5.45 -37.69 2.61
C PRO A 290 6.91 -37.27 2.43
N GLY A 291 7.36 -36.29 3.23
CA GLY A 291 8.74 -35.78 3.16
C GLY A 291 9.04 -34.84 1.97
N SER A 292 8.04 -34.48 1.18
CA SER A 292 8.18 -33.55 0.05
C SER A 292 7.09 -32.47 0.08
N ALA A 293 7.38 -31.32 -0.51
CA ALA A 293 6.38 -30.28 -0.78
C ALA A 293 5.56 -30.55 -2.03
N ASN A 294 5.88 -31.61 -2.79
CA ASN A 294 5.21 -31.92 -4.04
C ASN A 294 3.80 -32.47 -3.79
N GLN A 295 2.90 -32.08 -4.65
CA GLN A 295 1.50 -32.48 -4.64
C GLN A 295 1.17 -33.21 -5.95
N TYR A 296 0.28 -34.17 -5.85
CA TYR A 296 -0.04 -35.07 -6.95
C TYR A 296 -1.54 -35.34 -7.01
N VAL A 297 -1.99 -35.73 -8.18
CA VAL A 297 -3.35 -36.24 -8.44
C VAL A 297 -3.24 -37.54 -9.20
N TYR A 298 -4.07 -38.51 -8.84
CA TYR A 298 -4.21 -39.72 -9.64
C TYR A 298 -5.25 -39.47 -10.73
N VAL A 299 -4.82 -39.57 -11.99
CA VAL A 299 -5.71 -39.50 -13.17
C VAL A 299 -6.03 -40.89 -13.63
N TYR A 300 -7.30 -41.19 -13.75
CA TYR A 300 -7.79 -42.50 -14.26
C TYR A 300 -7.86 -42.48 -15.77
N HIS A 301 -7.28 -43.51 -16.40
CA HIS A 301 -7.37 -43.75 -17.84
C HIS A 301 -7.40 -45.25 -18.11
N ASP A 302 -8.45 -45.75 -18.80
CA ASP A 302 -8.58 -47.12 -19.29
C ASP A 302 -8.27 -48.22 -18.24
N GLY A 303 -8.83 -48.11 -17.05
CA GLY A 303 -8.66 -49.11 -15.98
C GLY A 303 -7.37 -49.00 -15.19
N LYS A 304 -6.54 -47.99 -15.41
CA LYS A 304 -5.29 -47.70 -14.71
C LYS A 304 -5.28 -46.27 -14.21
N VAL A 305 -4.38 -45.96 -13.27
CA VAL A 305 -4.16 -44.59 -12.77
C VAL A 305 -2.74 -44.14 -13.07
N SER A 306 -2.58 -42.89 -13.48
CA SER A 306 -1.29 -42.18 -13.55
C SER A 306 -1.13 -41.26 -12.36
N TYR A 307 0.09 -41.17 -11.81
CA TYR A 307 0.44 -40.33 -10.67
C TYR A 307 1.04 -39.01 -11.16
N ASN A 308 0.19 -38.04 -11.43
CA ASN A 308 0.59 -36.78 -12.04
C ASN A 308 0.96 -35.73 -10.96
N ARG A 309 2.16 -35.16 -11.10
CA ARG A 309 2.54 -34.01 -10.30
C ARG A 309 1.71 -32.82 -10.72
N VAL A 310 1.15 -32.11 -9.73
CA VAL A 310 0.31 -30.93 -9.96
C VAL A 310 0.90 -29.69 -9.27
N GLU A 311 0.64 -28.54 -9.87
CA GLU A 311 0.91 -27.26 -9.27
C GLU A 311 -0.43 -26.62 -8.88
N LEU A 312 -0.59 -26.36 -7.58
CA LEU A 312 -1.84 -25.77 -7.07
C LEU A 312 -1.83 -24.26 -7.22
N GLY A 313 -2.93 -23.70 -7.69
CA GLY A 313 -3.30 -22.31 -7.64
C GLY A 313 -4.10 -21.97 -6.38
N GLN A 314 -5.17 -21.21 -6.56
CA GLN A 314 -6.02 -20.74 -5.47
C GLN A 314 -6.90 -21.86 -4.90
N ARG A 315 -7.18 -21.74 -3.59
CA ARG A 315 -8.20 -22.59 -2.96
C ARG A 315 -9.57 -21.96 -3.14
N LEU A 316 -10.50 -22.73 -3.70
CA LEU A 316 -11.86 -22.33 -4.03
C LEU A 316 -12.86 -23.11 -3.16
N GLY A 317 -12.97 -22.75 -1.89
CA GLY A 317 -13.78 -23.48 -0.93
C GLY A 317 -13.24 -24.89 -0.66
N ASN A 318 -13.94 -25.93 -1.17
CA ASN A 318 -13.57 -27.35 -1.02
C ASN A 318 -12.80 -27.90 -2.25
N ALA A 319 -12.29 -27.02 -3.11
CA ALA A 319 -11.57 -27.38 -4.32
C ALA A 319 -10.31 -26.54 -4.48
N TYR A 320 -9.40 -26.97 -5.35
CA TYR A 320 -8.20 -26.22 -5.72
C TYR A 320 -8.15 -26.02 -7.23
N GLU A 321 -7.73 -24.85 -7.63
CA GLU A 321 -7.28 -24.55 -8.97
C GLU A 321 -5.99 -25.31 -9.25
N LEU A 322 -5.86 -25.92 -10.42
CA LEU A 322 -4.63 -26.52 -10.91
C LEU A 322 -4.03 -25.64 -12.01
N LEU A 323 -2.79 -25.21 -11.79
CA LEU A 323 -2.03 -24.46 -12.79
C LEU A 323 -1.39 -25.41 -13.83
N SER A 324 -1.16 -26.68 -13.46
CA SER A 324 -0.60 -27.70 -14.34
C SER A 324 -0.86 -29.12 -13.81
N GLY A 325 -0.73 -30.12 -14.68
CA GLY A 325 -0.67 -31.55 -14.34
C GLY A 325 -1.94 -32.37 -14.60
N VAL A 326 -3.08 -31.72 -14.89
CA VAL A 326 -4.35 -32.35 -15.25
C VAL A 326 -4.99 -31.57 -16.40
N GLU A 327 -5.56 -32.22 -17.37
CA GLU A 327 -6.22 -31.61 -18.51
C GLU A 327 -7.74 -31.53 -18.32
N PRO A 328 -8.42 -30.57 -18.97
CA PRO A 328 -9.88 -30.50 -18.95
C PRO A 328 -10.50 -31.77 -19.52
N GLY A 329 -11.44 -32.38 -18.79
CA GLY A 329 -12.11 -33.63 -19.20
C GLY A 329 -11.49 -34.89 -18.59
N ASP A 330 -10.34 -34.79 -17.92
CA ASP A 330 -9.73 -35.87 -17.18
C ASP A 330 -10.64 -36.39 -16.06
N THR A 331 -10.44 -37.64 -15.69
CA THR A 331 -11.12 -38.29 -14.58
C THR A 331 -10.14 -38.51 -13.43
N VAL A 332 -10.33 -37.81 -12.31
CA VAL A 332 -9.41 -37.85 -11.16
C VAL A 332 -9.94 -38.74 -10.04
N VAL A 333 -9.05 -39.41 -9.32
CA VAL A 333 -9.41 -40.20 -8.15
C VAL A 333 -9.64 -39.35 -6.95
N ILE A 334 -10.81 -39.46 -6.32
CA ILE A 334 -11.20 -38.66 -5.14
C ILE A 334 -11.24 -39.48 -3.85
N THR A 335 -11.18 -40.83 -3.93
CA THR A 335 -11.13 -41.70 -2.74
C THR A 335 -10.44 -43.02 -3.13
N GLY A 336 -9.66 -43.58 -2.21
CA GLY A 336 -8.94 -44.85 -2.40
C GLY A 336 -7.45 -44.69 -2.75
N GLN A 337 -6.91 -43.46 -2.72
CA GLN A 337 -5.55 -43.12 -3.18
C GLN A 337 -4.42 -43.78 -2.38
N THR A 338 -4.64 -44.11 -1.09
CA THR A 338 -3.59 -44.54 -0.15
C THR A 338 -2.89 -45.85 -0.53
N LYS A 339 -3.49 -46.65 -1.41
CA LYS A 339 -2.97 -47.95 -1.86
C LYS A 339 -2.55 -47.95 -3.33
N LEU A 340 -2.56 -46.79 -3.98
CA LEU A 340 -2.25 -46.67 -5.39
C LEU A 340 -0.77 -46.39 -5.61
N ALA A 341 -0.24 -47.02 -6.66
CA ALA A 341 1.05 -46.70 -7.26
C ALA A 341 0.82 -46.18 -8.67
N ASP A 342 1.83 -45.54 -9.25
CA ASP A 342 1.78 -45.13 -10.65
C ASP A 342 1.60 -46.32 -11.57
N GLY A 343 0.67 -46.25 -12.55
CA GLY A 343 0.33 -47.33 -13.45
C GLY A 343 -0.53 -48.47 -12.84
N ALA A 344 -0.95 -48.35 -11.56
CA ALA A 344 -1.72 -49.40 -10.90
C ALA A 344 -3.08 -49.63 -11.60
N PRO A 345 -3.51 -50.88 -11.80
CA PRO A 345 -4.85 -51.19 -12.25
C PRO A 345 -5.86 -50.95 -11.12
N VAL A 346 -6.99 -50.35 -11.45
CA VAL A 346 -8.03 -50.00 -10.48
C VAL A 346 -9.42 -50.38 -11.00
N GLU A 347 -10.37 -50.50 -10.08
CA GLU A 347 -11.79 -50.69 -10.37
C GLU A 347 -12.58 -49.49 -9.81
N ILE A 348 -13.49 -48.95 -10.63
CA ILE A 348 -14.33 -47.80 -10.21
C ILE A 348 -15.45 -48.32 -9.31
N ALA A 349 -15.60 -47.71 -8.14
CA ALA A 349 -16.74 -47.95 -7.27
C ALA A 349 -18.05 -47.50 -7.99
N GLN A 350 -19.01 -48.44 -8.07
CA GLN A 350 -20.34 -48.16 -8.60
C GLN A 350 -21.13 -47.20 -7.72
#